data_2b56639f2e1e55809e5050f2a63f8c5b
#
_entry.id   2b56639f2e1e55809e5050f2a63f8c5b
#
_cell.length_a   1.000
_cell.length_b   1.000
_cell.length_c   1.000
_cell.angle_alpha   90.00
_cell.angle_beta   90.00
_cell.angle_gamma   90.00
#
_symmetry.space_group_name_H-M   'P 1'
#
loop_
_entity.id
_entity.type
_entity.pdbx_description
1 polymer ?
#
loop_
_entity_poly.entity_id
_entity_poly.type
_entity_poly.pdbx_seq_one_letter_code
_entity_poly.pdbx_strand_id
1 'polypeptide(L)'
;MWDQMLLGIQTAFTLQNMLFAGLGCFIGTIIGMLPGLGPMSVVAIMIPVSIQIGDPSTTLILLAGVYYGAIFGGSTSSILINAPGEAAVVATSFDGYPMARKGQAGKALTIAAISSFSGGTIGAIFLMGFAPALASFAILFWSAEYFALMLVGLSAVAAFAGKGKVLKALMMTLLGL
;
A
#
# COMPACT_ATOMS: atom_id res chain seq x y z
N MET A 1 1.03 -1.05 27.84
CA MET A 1 0.39 -0.74 26.55
C MET A 1 0.33 0.77 26.31
N TRP A 2 -0.28 1.57 27.20
CA TRP A 2 -0.33 3.04 27.06
C TRP A 2 1.05 3.70 26.99
N ASP A 3 1.98 3.29 27.85
CA ASP A 3 3.35 3.85 27.85
C ASP A 3 4.09 3.56 26.52
N GLN A 4 3.90 2.39 25.95
CA GLN A 4 4.48 2.02 24.65
C GLN A 4 3.88 2.84 23.51
N MET A 5 2.57 3.11 23.56
CA MET A 5 1.92 3.97 22.58
C MET A 5 2.43 5.42 22.67
N LEU A 6 2.57 5.95 23.90
CA LEU A 6 3.13 7.27 24.12
C LEU A 6 4.57 7.35 23.62
N LEU A 7 5.39 6.35 23.90
CA LEU A 7 6.77 6.29 23.40
C LEU A 7 6.79 6.26 21.85
N GLY A 8 5.93 5.46 21.23
CA GLY A 8 5.82 5.42 19.78
C GLY A 8 5.44 6.78 19.16
N ILE A 9 4.48 7.47 19.76
CA ILE A 9 4.07 8.81 19.33
C ILE A 9 5.25 9.80 19.50
N GLN A 10 5.92 9.81 20.65
CA GLN A 10 7.07 10.67 20.87
C GLN A 10 8.19 10.41 19.86
N THR A 11 8.49 9.14 19.59
CA THR A 11 9.47 8.75 18.58
C THR A 11 9.08 9.21 17.18
N ALA A 12 7.82 9.02 16.79
CA ALA A 12 7.34 9.41 15.47
C ALA A 12 7.38 10.93 15.23
N PHE A 13 7.09 11.73 16.25
CA PHE A 13 7.09 13.19 16.18
C PHE A 13 8.45 13.85 16.42
N THR A 14 9.55 13.11 16.47
CA THR A 14 10.89 13.71 16.42
C THR A 14 11.11 14.39 15.07
N LEU A 15 11.81 15.51 15.05
CA LEU A 15 12.08 16.25 13.80
C LEU A 15 12.74 15.34 12.75
N GLN A 16 13.66 14.50 13.17
CA GLN A 16 14.34 13.54 12.30
C GLN A 16 13.34 12.57 11.65
N ASN A 17 12.47 11.95 12.43
CA ASN A 17 11.50 10.98 11.93
C ASN A 17 10.43 11.62 11.05
N MET A 18 10.01 12.83 11.35
CA MET A 18 9.12 13.60 10.48
C MET A 18 9.75 13.91 9.12
N LEU A 19 11.06 14.24 9.09
CA LEU A 19 11.79 14.44 7.84
C LEU A 19 11.89 13.13 7.04
N PHE A 20 12.21 12.02 7.69
CA PHE A 20 12.26 10.72 7.02
C PHE A 20 10.89 10.26 6.51
N ALA A 21 9.81 10.49 7.27
CA ALA A 21 8.45 10.24 6.80
C ALA A 21 8.10 11.07 5.57
N GLY A 22 8.42 12.37 5.59
CA GLY A 22 8.21 13.28 4.46
C GLY A 22 9.03 12.89 3.22
N LEU A 23 10.31 12.58 3.39
CA LEU A 23 11.18 12.11 2.32
C LEU A 23 10.68 10.77 1.74
N GLY A 24 10.30 9.83 2.60
CA GLY A 24 9.72 8.56 2.18
C GLY A 24 8.46 8.76 1.36
N CYS A 25 7.54 9.58 1.84
CA CYS A 25 6.31 9.89 1.14
C CYS A 25 6.58 10.55 -0.23
N PHE A 26 7.51 11.48 -0.30
CA PHE A 26 7.88 12.16 -1.55
C PHE A 26 8.48 11.19 -2.57
N ILE A 27 9.49 10.39 -2.16
CA ILE A 27 10.12 9.39 -3.01
C ILE A 27 9.09 8.34 -3.45
N GLY A 28 8.29 7.85 -2.50
CA GLY A 28 7.22 6.89 -2.77
C GLY A 28 6.23 7.41 -3.80
N THR A 29 5.80 8.68 -3.67
CA THR A 29 4.86 9.29 -4.62
C THR A 29 5.44 9.35 -6.02
N ILE A 30 6.69 9.78 -6.18
CA ILE A 30 7.35 9.86 -7.49
C ILE A 30 7.45 8.48 -8.14
N ILE A 31 7.95 7.49 -7.42
CA ILE A 31 8.11 6.14 -7.97
C ILE A 31 6.75 5.47 -8.19
N GLY A 32 5.79 5.66 -7.27
CA GLY A 32 4.44 5.11 -7.37
C GLY A 32 3.61 5.68 -8.52
N MET A 33 3.97 6.85 -9.06
CA MET A 33 3.37 7.38 -10.30
C MET A 33 3.73 6.54 -11.54
N LEU A 34 4.79 5.71 -11.46
CA LEU A 34 5.18 4.86 -12.57
C LEU A 34 4.20 3.66 -12.67
N PRO A 35 3.47 3.53 -13.79
CA PRO A 35 2.49 2.46 -13.95
C PRO A 35 3.14 1.08 -13.83
N GLY A 36 2.53 0.18 -13.05
CA GLY A 36 3.02 -1.17 -12.84
C GLY A 36 4.02 -1.33 -11.68
N LEU A 37 4.51 -0.24 -11.08
CA LEU A 37 5.30 -0.29 -9.85
C LEU A 37 4.36 -0.06 -8.65
N GLY A 38 3.77 -1.15 -8.15
CA GLY A 38 2.96 -1.09 -6.94
C GLY A 38 3.79 -0.75 -5.69
N PRO A 39 3.14 -0.33 -4.58
CA PRO A 39 3.82 0.12 -3.37
C PRO A 39 4.74 -0.94 -2.77
N MET A 40 4.43 -2.23 -2.91
CA MET A 40 5.29 -3.32 -2.44
C MET A 40 6.63 -3.35 -3.16
N SER A 41 6.64 -3.12 -4.49
CA SER A 41 7.88 -3.04 -5.28
C SER A 41 8.72 -1.84 -4.88
N VAL A 42 8.08 -0.69 -4.64
CA VAL A 42 8.77 0.53 -4.21
C VAL A 42 9.41 0.34 -2.83
N VAL A 43 8.69 -0.25 -1.89
CA VAL A 43 9.22 -0.61 -0.56
C VAL A 43 10.40 -1.57 -0.70
N ALA A 44 10.27 -2.63 -1.51
CA ALA A 44 11.35 -3.60 -1.73
C ALA A 44 12.64 -2.95 -2.26
N ILE A 45 12.53 -2.00 -3.19
CA ILE A 45 13.67 -1.23 -3.71
C ILE A 45 14.30 -0.35 -2.62
N MET A 46 13.49 0.16 -1.69
CA MET A 46 13.97 1.06 -0.63
C MET A 46 14.54 0.33 0.60
N ILE A 47 14.28 -0.97 0.78
CA ILE A 47 14.82 -1.74 1.91
C ILE A 47 16.36 -1.62 2.01
N PRO A 48 17.16 -1.88 0.95
CA PRO A 48 18.61 -1.79 1.05
C PRO A 48 19.13 -0.40 1.43
N VAL A 49 18.42 0.65 1.01
CA VAL A 49 18.74 2.04 1.36
C VAL A 49 18.39 2.33 2.81
N SER A 50 17.24 1.84 3.26
CA SER A 50 16.73 2.09 4.60
C SER A 50 17.54 1.41 5.71
N ILE A 51 18.16 0.26 5.43
CA ILE A 51 19.04 -0.46 6.38
C ILE A 51 20.26 0.39 6.78
N GLN A 52 20.73 1.27 5.90
CA GLN A 52 21.89 2.12 6.18
C GLN A 52 21.61 3.20 7.23
N ILE A 53 20.34 3.46 7.56
CA ILE A 53 19.96 4.44 8.58
C ILE A 53 20.36 3.97 9.98
N GLY A 54 20.41 2.64 10.21
CA GLY A 54 20.90 2.05 11.45
C GLY A 54 19.91 2.06 12.63
N ASP A 55 18.87 2.90 12.60
CA ASP A 55 17.80 2.91 13.60
C ASP A 55 16.54 2.23 13.04
N PRO A 56 16.07 1.12 13.66
CA PRO A 56 14.91 0.39 13.19
C PRO A 56 13.63 1.22 13.15
N SER A 57 13.42 2.11 14.12
CA SER A 57 12.21 2.93 14.19
C SER A 57 12.15 3.94 13.04
N THR A 58 13.26 4.64 12.80
CA THR A 58 13.39 5.58 11.67
C THR A 58 13.27 4.85 10.33
N THR A 59 13.86 3.67 10.21
CA THR A 59 13.75 2.81 9.02
C THR A 59 12.29 2.45 8.72
N LEU A 60 11.54 2.00 9.72
CA LEU A 60 10.12 1.68 9.56
C LEU A 60 9.29 2.91 9.19
N ILE A 61 9.56 4.06 9.78
CA ILE A 61 8.87 5.32 9.47
C ILE A 61 9.14 5.76 8.03
N LEU A 62 10.38 5.66 7.56
CA LEU A 62 10.73 5.94 6.17
C LEU A 62 9.96 5.01 5.22
N LEU A 63 10.00 3.69 5.46
CA LEU A 63 9.35 2.71 4.60
C LEU A 63 7.82 2.84 4.62
N ALA A 64 7.23 3.17 5.76
CA ALA A 64 5.81 3.51 5.84
C ALA A 64 5.48 4.75 5.00
N GLY A 65 6.30 5.81 5.08
CA GLY A 65 6.18 6.98 4.22
C GLY A 65 6.25 6.63 2.74
N VAL A 66 7.22 5.80 2.35
CA VAL A 66 7.37 5.29 0.96
C VAL A 66 6.11 4.54 0.51
N TYR A 67 5.58 3.67 1.36
CA TYR A 67 4.39 2.89 1.07
C TYR A 67 3.16 3.78 0.82
N TYR A 68 2.87 4.70 1.74
CA TYR A 68 1.76 5.64 1.59
C TYR A 68 1.93 6.56 0.38
N GLY A 69 3.15 7.07 0.18
CA GLY A 69 3.47 7.88 -0.99
C GLY A 69 3.23 7.13 -2.30
N ALA A 70 3.65 5.87 -2.38
CA ALA A 70 3.48 5.06 -3.59
C ALA A 70 2.00 4.79 -3.92
N ILE A 71 1.15 4.54 -2.93
CA ILE A 71 -0.30 4.40 -3.13
C ILE A 71 -0.90 5.70 -3.67
N PHE A 72 -0.52 6.84 -3.10
CA PHE A 72 -1.00 8.14 -3.59
C PHE A 72 -0.48 8.45 -5.00
N GLY A 73 0.77 8.13 -5.30
CA GLY A 73 1.35 8.24 -6.63
C GLY A 73 0.58 7.41 -7.67
N GLY A 74 0.26 6.14 -7.34
CA GLY A 74 -0.56 5.27 -8.18
C GLY A 74 -1.98 5.80 -8.40
N SER A 75 -2.59 6.41 -7.39
CA SER A 75 -3.88 7.09 -7.52
C SER A 75 -3.79 8.30 -8.45
N THR A 76 -2.69 9.05 -8.37
CA THR A 76 -2.43 10.21 -9.24
C THR A 76 -2.33 9.81 -10.71
N SER A 77 -1.56 8.77 -11.04
CA SER A 77 -1.46 8.24 -12.40
C SER A 77 -2.78 7.66 -12.91
N SER A 78 -3.56 7.01 -12.03
CA SER A 78 -4.90 6.51 -12.34
C SER A 78 -5.85 7.65 -12.77
N ILE A 79 -5.83 8.77 -12.04
CA ILE A 79 -6.69 9.92 -12.29
C ILE A 79 -6.25 10.68 -13.54
N LEU A 80 -4.95 10.91 -13.73
CA LEU A 80 -4.46 11.79 -14.79
C LEU A 80 -4.36 11.10 -16.14
N ILE A 81 -3.90 9.87 -16.18
CA ILE A 81 -3.56 9.15 -17.42
C ILE A 81 -4.27 7.80 -17.57
N ASN A 82 -5.17 7.45 -16.65
CA ASN A 82 -5.89 6.16 -16.65
C ASN A 82 -4.95 4.95 -16.64
N ALA A 83 -3.81 5.06 -15.96
CA ALA A 83 -2.81 4.01 -15.85
C ALA A 83 -2.56 3.68 -14.36
N PRO A 84 -3.38 2.80 -13.76
CA PRO A 84 -3.25 2.44 -12.36
C PRO A 84 -1.93 1.71 -12.08
N GLY A 85 -1.24 2.13 -11.01
CA GLY A 85 0.01 1.50 -10.56
C GLY A 85 -0.23 0.14 -9.89
N GLU A 86 -1.40 -0.06 -9.27
CA GLU A 86 -1.77 -1.28 -8.57
C GLU A 86 -3.29 -1.54 -8.66
N ALA A 87 -3.70 -2.75 -8.27
CA ALA A 87 -5.10 -3.17 -8.33
C ALA A 87 -6.03 -2.33 -7.44
N ALA A 88 -5.56 -1.90 -6.26
CA ALA A 88 -6.38 -1.13 -5.32
C ALA A 88 -6.80 0.24 -5.88
N VAL A 89 -5.95 0.87 -6.69
CA VAL A 89 -6.23 2.20 -7.26
C VAL A 89 -6.98 2.16 -8.59
N VAL A 90 -7.28 0.97 -9.12
CA VAL A 90 -8.11 0.82 -10.36
C VAL A 90 -9.48 1.46 -10.16
N ALA A 91 -10.10 1.30 -8.99
CA ALA A 91 -11.40 1.90 -8.68
C ALA A 91 -11.37 3.44 -8.81
N THR A 92 -10.25 4.06 -8.46
CA THR A 92 -10.05 5.51 -8.55
C THR A 92 -10.08 6.01 -10.01
N SER A 93 -9.71 5.15 -10.98
CA SER A 93 -9.73 5.54 -12.39
C SER A 93 -11.16 5.65 -12.96
N PHE A 94 -12.14 4.93 -12.40
CA PHE A 94 -13.51 4.93 -12.93
C PHE A 94 -14.18 6.29 -12.85
N ASP A 95 -13.98 7.02 -11.74
CA ASP A 95 -14.54 8.35 -11.55
C ASP A 95 -13.50 9.46 -11.75
N GLY A 96 -12.27 9.23 -11.30
CA GLY A 96 -11.20 10.22 -11.31
C GLY A 96 -10.74 10.58 -12.71
N TYR A 97 -10.55 9.62 -13.60
CA TYR A 97 -10.13 9.89 -14.98
C TYR A 97 -11.19 10.64 -15.80
N PRO A 98 -12.49 10.26 -15.78
CA PRO A 98 -13.54 11.07 -16.40
C PRO A 98 -13.62 12.51 -15.87
N MET A 99 -13.39 12.72 -14.58
CA MET A 99 -13.30 14.07 -14.01
C MET A 99 -12.11 14.84 -14.56
N ALA A 100 -10.94 14.20 -14.65
CA ALA A 100 -9.75 14.81 -15.24
C ALA A 100 -9.97 15.20 -16.70
N ARG A 101 -10.61 14.35 -17.50
CA ARG A 101 -10.99 14.63 -18.89
C ARG A 101 -11.94 15.83 -19.04
N LYS A 102 -12.74 16.13 -18.02
CA LYS A 102 -13.63 17.30 -17.97
C LYS A 102 -12.93 18.56 -17.42
N GLY A 103 -11.61 18.55 -17.27
CA GLY A 103 -10.85 19.68 -16.72
C GLY A 103 -10.91 19.79 -15.20
N GLN A 104 -11.44 18.78 -14.49
CA GLN A 104 -11.59 18.77 -13.04
C GLN A 104 -10.54 17.91 -12.34
N ALA A 105 -9.35 17.76 -12.92
CA ALA A 105 -8.26 16.94 -12.37
C ALA A 105 -7.88 17.35 -10.94
N GLY A 106 -7.79 18.67 -10.68
CA GLY A 106 -7.49 19.17 -9.33
C GLY A 106 -8.52 18.74 -8.29
N LYS A 107 -9.81 18.76 -8.63
CA LYS A 107 -10.88 18.28 -7.74
C LYS A 107 -10.72 16.78 -7.45
N ALA A 108 -10.50 15.97 -8.47
CA ALA A 108 -10.34 14.53 -8.32
C ALA A 108 -9.13 14.19 -7.43
N LEU A 109 -7.99 14.86 -7.65
CA LEU A 109 -6.79 14.68 -6.82
C LEU A 109 -7.01 15.12 -5.37
N THR A 110 -7.71 16.24 -5.16
CA THR A 110 -8.02 16.71 -3.79
C THR A 110 -8.92 15.71 -3.05
N ILE A 111 -9.96 15.20 -3.71
CA ILE A 111 -10.85 14.19 -3.12
C ILE A 111 -10.04 12.92 -2.79
N ALA A 112 -9.18 12.45 -3.70
CA ALA A 112 -8.32 11.30 -3.48
C ALA A 112 -7.39 11.53 -2.28
N ALA A 113 -6.76 12.70 -2.16
CA ALA A 113 -5.87 13.03 -1.05
C ALA A 113 -6.62 13.05 0.30
N ILE A 114 -7.78 13.71 0.37
CA ILE A 114 -8.59 13.76 1.60
C ILE A 114 -9.09 12.37 1.99
N SER A 115 -9.56 11.58 1.02
CA SER A 115 -10.03 10.21 1.25
C SER A 115 -8.89 9.30 1.74
N SER A 116 -7.71 9.41 1.13
CA SER A 116 -6.52 8.64 1.55
C SER A 116 -6.06 9.03 2.95
N PHE A 117 -6.04 10.32 3.27
CA PHE A 117 -5.72 10.80 4.61
C PHE A 117 -6.73 10.30 5.65
N SER A 118 -8.03 10.45 5.38
CA SER A 118 -9.08 10.02 6.29
C SER A 118 -9.06 8.50 6.48
N GLY A 119 -9.00 7.75 5.39
CA GLY A 119 -8.96 6.28 5.43
C GLY A 119 -7.71 5.76 6.11
N GLY A 120 -6.55 6.35 5.82
CA GLY A 120 -5.27 6.01 6.45
C GLY A 120 -5.27 6.30 7.96
N THR A 121 -5.82 7.44 8.38
CA THR A 121 -5.93 7.80 9.80
C THR A 121 -6.85 6.83 10.54
N ILE A 122 -8.03 6.56 10.00
CA ILE A 122 -8.96 5.58 10.58
C ILE A 122 -8.32 4.20 10.65
N GLY A 123 -7.68 3.75 9.57
CA GLY A 123 -6.98 2.46 9.51
C GLY A 123 -5.85 2.36 10.55
N ALA A 124 -5.07 3.43 10.73
CA ALA A 124 -4.01 3.48 11.74
C ALA A 124 -4.57 3.36 13.17
N ILE A 125 -5.68 4.06 13.49
CA ILE A 125 -6.34 3.97 14.79
C ILE A 125 -6.83 2.54 15.05
N PHE A 126 -7.49 1.92 14.06
CA PHE A 126 -7.92 0.54 14.17
C PHE A 126 -6.74 -0.42 14.34
N LEU A 127 -5.66 -0.24 13.57
CA LEU A 127 -4.46 -1.05 13.69
C LEU A 127 -3.85 -0.94 15.08
N MET A 128 -3.72 0.27 15.64
CA MET A 128 -3.21 0.48 16.99
C MET A 128 -4.04 -0.26 18.05
N GLY A 129 -5.37 -0.27 17.91
CA GLY A 129 -6.26 -0.95 18.85
C GLY A 129 -6.23 -2.48 18.72
N PHE A 130 -6.16 -2.99 17.50
CA PHE A 130 -6.28 -4.42 17.21
C PHE A 130 -4.94 -5.12 16.99
N ALA A 131 -3.81 -4.40 16.86
CA ALA A 131 -2.50 -4.98 16.57
C ALA A 131 -2.09 -6.11 17.54
N PRO A 132 -2.28 -6.02 18.88
CA PRO A 132 -1.92 -7.10 19.78
C PRO A 132 -2.74 -8.37 19.52
N ALA A 133 -4.05 -8.23 19.26
CA ALA A 133 -4.93 -9.36 18.96
C ALA A 133 -4.59 -10.00 17.60
N LEU A 134 -4.34 -9.17 16.59
CA LEU A 134 -3.92 -9.63 15.26
C LEU A 134 -2.56 -10.34 15.30
N ALA A 135 -1.61 -9.82 16.07
CA ALA A 135 -0.31 -10.44 16.25
C ALA A 135 -0.43 -11.82 16.91
N SER A 136 -1.24 -11.92 17.96
CA SER A 136 -1.50 -13.20 18.64
C SER A 136 -2.15 -14.23 17.70
N PHE A 137 -3.05 -13.79 16.84
CA PHE A 137 -3.69 -14.64 15.84
C PHE A 137 -2.72 -15.03 14.71
N ALA A 138 -1.89 -14.09 14.25
CA ALA A 138 -0.92 -14.35 13.19
C ALA A 138 0.14 -15.40 13.56
N ILE A 139 0.54 -15.45 14.83
CA ILE A 139 1.53 -16.43 15.33
C ILE A 139 0.97 -17.87 15.28
N LEU A 140 -0.35 -18.05 15.25
CA LEU A 140 -0.99 -19.37 15.11
C LEU A 140 -0.87 -19.92 13.68
N PHE A 141 -0.53 -19.08 12.71
CA PHE A 141 -0.35 -19.50 11.33
C PHE A 141 1.08 -19.99 11.09
N TRP A 142 1.20 -21.26 10.73
CA TRP A 142 2.45 -21.89 10.35
C TRP A 142 2.53 -22.00 8.82
N SER A 143 3.62 -22.55 8.32
CA SER A 143 3.86 -22.66 6.87
C SER A 143 2.74 -23.39 6.13
N ALA A 144 2.09 -24.38 6.75
CA ALA A 144 1.00 -25.13 6.15
C ALA A 144 -0.27 -24.29 5.97
N GLU A 145 -0.61 -23.45 6.95
CA GLU A 145 -1.77 -22.54 6.88
C GLU A 145 -1.53 -21.43 5.87
N TYR A 146 -0.31 -20.89 5.78
CA TYR A 146 0.05 -19.93 4.73
C TYR A 146 -0.07 -20.55 3.34
N PHE A 147 0.39 -21.79 3.16
CA PHE A 147 0.22 -22.50 1.90
C PHE A 147 -1.26 -22.70 1.54
N ALA A 148 -2.10 -23.08 2.50
CA ALA A 148 -3.53 -23.21 2.30
C ALA A 148 -4.18 -21.86 1.91
N LEU A 149 -3.81 -20.76 2.57
CA LEU A 149 -4.27 -19.42 2.20
C LEU A 149 -3.85 -19.01 0.79
N MET A 150 -2.62 -19.32 0.39
CA MET A 150 -2.18 -19.09 -0.98
C MET A 150 -3.03 -19.86 -2.00
N LEU A 151 -3.34 -21.13 -1.74
CA LEU A 151 -4.22 -21.93 -2.61
C LEU A 151 -5.62 -21.32 -2.70
N VAL A 152 -6.18 -20.85 -1.60
CA VAL A 152 -7.48 -20.15 -1.59
C VAL A 152 -7.41 -18.88 -2.43
N GLY A 153 -6.36 -18.07 -2.26
CA GLY A 153 -6.14 -16.86 -3.06
C GLY A 153 -6.05 -17.16 -4.56
N LEU A 154 -5.26 -18.15 -4.94
CA LEU A 154 -5.11 -18.59 -6.33
C LEU A 154 -6.42 -19.12 -6.91
N SER A 155 -7.18 -19.90 -6.14
CA SER A 155 -8.49 -20.41 -6.56
C SER A 155 -9.51 -19.28 -6.75
N ALA A 156 -9.48 -18.25 -5.91
CA ALA A 156 -10.30 -17.06 -6.06
C ALA A 156 -9.99 -16.31 -7.37
N VAL A 157 -8.70 -16.09 -7.67
CA VAL A 157 -8.28 -15.49 -8.95
C VAL A 157 -8.78 -16.31 -10.14
N ALA A 158 -8.66 -17.65 -10.09
CA ALA A 158 -9.17 -18.53 -11.13
C ALA A 158 -10.71 -18.45 -11.27
N ALA A 159 -11.44 -18.30 -10.16
CA ALA A 159 -12.90 -18.15 -10.17
C ALA A 159 -13.34 -16.84 -10.84
N PHE A 160 -12.60 -15.74 -10.66
CA PHE A 160 -12.88 -14.45 -11.31
C PHE A 160 -12.54 -14.41 -12.81
N ALA A 161 -11.81 -15.38 -13.33
CA ALA A 161 -11.44 -15.44 -14.75
C ALA A 161 -12.61 -15.69 -15.72
N GLY A 162 -13.82 -15.93 -15.19
CA GLY A 162 -15.06 -16.12 -15.96
C GLY A 162 -15.24 -17.52 -16.53
N LYS A 163 -16.50 -17.82 -16.90
CA LYS A 163 -16.91 -19.14 -17.40
C LYS A 163 -16.10 -19.54 -18.65
N GLY A 164 -15.48 -20.72 -18.62
CA GLY A 164 -14.73 -21.30 -19.73
C GLY A 164 -13.26 -20.89 -19.86
N LYS A 165 -12.74 -19.99 -18.98
CA LYS A 165 -11.34 -19.54 -19.02
C LYS A 165 -10.51 -19.98 -17.82
N VAL A 166 -11.06 -20.83 -16.95
CA VAL A 166 -10.42 -21.29 -15.71
C VAL A 166 -9.07 -21.96 -15.97
N LEU A 167 -8.99 -22.84 -16.99
CA LEU A 167 -7.73 -23.51 -17.34
C LEU A 167 -6.67 -22.51 -17.78
N LYS A 168 -7.04 -21.51 -18.57
CA LYS A 168 -6.12 -20.45 -19.00
C LYS A 168 -5.67 -19.59 -17.84
N ALA A 169 -6.56 -19.27 -16.89
CA ALA A 169 -6.22 -18.56 -15.69
C ALA A 169 -5.24 -19.33 -14.81
N LEU A 170 -5.48 -20.64 -14.60
CA LEU A 170 -4.56 -21.52 -13.87
C LEU A 170 -3.18 -21.60 -14.54
N MET A 171 -3.12 -21.76 -15.86
CA MET A 171 -1.85 -21.77 -16.59
C MET A 171 -1.08 -20.45 -16.42
N MET A 172 -1.77 -19.30 -16.50
CA MET A 172 -1.14 -18.00 -16.32
C MET A 172 -0.71 -17.75 -14.87
N THR A 173 -1.46 -18.27 -13.91
CA THR A 173 -1.08 -18.21 -12.49
C THR A 173 0.16 -19.04 -12.21
N LEU A 174 0.26 -20.25 -12.78
CA LEU A 174 1.45 -21.11 -12.66
C LEU A 174 2.69 -20.53 -13.35
N LEU A 175 2.51 -19.74 -14.41
CA LEU A 175 3.61 -19.06 -15.08
C LEU A 175 4.06 -17.77 -14.33
N GLY A 176 3.19 -17.22 -13.48
CA GLY A 176 3.48 -16.03 -12.68
C GLY A 176 4.07 -16.30 -11.29
N LEU A 177 4.09 -17.57 -10.86
CA LEU A 177 4.72 -18.04 -9.63
C LEU A 177 6.18 -18.41 -9.87
#